data_578f2b9af4f5d7608eb60933706c9ceb
#
_entry.id   578f2b9af4f5d7608eb60933706c9ceb
#
_cell.length_a   1.000
_cell.length_b   1.000
_cell.length_c   1.000
_cell.angle_alpha   90.00
_cell.angle_beta   90.00
_cell.angle_gamma   90.00
#
_symmetry.space_group_name_H-M   'P 1'
#
loop_
_entity.id
_entity.type
_entity.pdbx_description
1 polymer ?
#
loop_
_entity_poly.entity_id
_entity_poly.type
_entity_poly.pdbx_seq_one_letter_code
_entity_poly.pdbx_strand_id
1 'polypeptide(L)'
;MLGFTIDVQKVMEIATSIAEISGGTLGTEHILFGLCEVKDSYASEILKRLGVTGDVVGKYIKKSLIPSLVVINSAAKRTLERARVFADKYSDDLADTHHILLAIVYDQNSAGAKILAQYKIDFNTIKDILDSMSANGIKPQDPIARINEMFRNMEQMIFRAEPDNQENTAEPVSAGIKKDN
;
A
#
# COMPACT_ATOMS: atom_id res chain seq x y z
N MET A 1 23.59 11.74 -1.68
CA MET A 1 22.50 10.86 -2.20
C MET A 1 22.04 9.99 -1.04
N LEU A 2 20.77 10.05 -0.65
CA LEU A 2 20.24 9.29 0.48
C LEU A 2 20.45 7.78 0.30
N GLY A 3 20.82 7.09 1.38
CA GLY A 3 20.94 5.64 1.42
C GLY A 3 19.57 4.93 1.54
N PHE A 4 19.62 3.61 1.71
CA PHE A 4 18.47 2.77 1.98
C PHE A 4 18.57 2.13 3.35
N THR A 5 17.43 1.91 4.03
CA THR A 5 17.38 1.15 5.28
C THR A 5 17.76 -0.33 5.05
N ILE A 6 18.07 -1.04 6.14
CA ILE A 6 18.35 -2.48 6.08
C ILE A 6 17.15 -3.29 5.57
N ASP A 7 15.94 -2.84 5.85
CA ASP A 7 14.74 -3.54 5.37
C ASP A 7 14.56 -3.39 3.86
N VAL A 8 14.92 -2.25 3.27
CA VAL A 8 14.97 -2.11 1.81
C VAL A 8 16.04 -3.01 1.20
N GLN A 9 17.19 -3.19 1.86
CA GLN A 9 18.20 -4.14 1.39
C GLN A 9 17.65 -5.57 1.36
N LYS A 10 16.97 -6.02 2.42
CA LYS A 10 16.27 -7.33 2.45
C LYS A 10 15.22 -7.45 1.35
N VAL A 11 14.41 -6.39 1.12
CA VAL A 11 13.45 -6.35 0.01
C VAL A 11 14.14 -6.61 -1.32
N MET A 12 15.29 -5.96 -1.57
CA MET A 12 16.01 -6.12 -2.82
C MET A 12 16.67 -7.50 -2.97
N GLU A 13 17.13 -8.11 -1.89
CA GLU A 13 17.63 -9.50 -1.88
C GLU A 13 16.53 -10.48 -2.27
N ILE A 14 15.33 -10.37 -1.66
CA ILE A 14 14.17 -11.19 -1.99
C ILE A 14 13.73 -10.95 -3.44
N ALA A 15 13.62 -9.68 -3.86
CA ALA A 15 13.23 -9.33 -5.22
C ALA A 15 14.20 -9.89 -6.27
N THR A 16 15.50 -9.89 -5.98
CA THR A 16 16.54 -10.46 -6.84
C THR A 16 16.40 -11.98 -6.94
N SER A 17 16.23 -12.67 -5.82
CA SER A 17 16.05 -14.13 -5.79
C SER A 17 14.81 -14.57 -6.57
N ILE A 18 13.70 -13.83 -6.48
CA ILE A 18 12.49 -14.12 -7.24
C ILE A 18 12.69 -13.79 -8.73
N ALA A 19 13.37 -12.71 -9.07
CA ALA A 19 13.67 -12.35 -10.46
C ALA A 19 14.55 -13.42 -11.14
N GLU A 20 15.51 -13.99 -10.43
CA GLU A 20 16.38 -15.07 -10.91
C GLU A 20 15.57 -16.27 -11.42
N ILE A 21 14.55 -16.70 -10.66
CA ILE A 21 13.69 -17.84 -11.00
C ILE A 21 12.47 -17.46 -11.85
N SER A 22 12.38 -16.20 -12.28
CA SER A 22 11.28 -15.69 -13.12
C SER A 22 11.73 -15.13 -14.47
N GLY A 23 12.95 -15.44 -14.88
CA GLY A 23 13.49 -15.08 -16.21
C GLY A 23 14.52 -13.94 -16.19
N GLY A 24 15.07 -13.62 -15.02
CA GLY A 24 16.24 -12.76 -14.86
C GLY A 24 15.99 -11.25 -15.03
N THR A 25 14.73 -10.80 -15.14
CA THR A 25 14.43 -9.37 -15.22
C THR A 25 13.77 -8.90 -13.94
N LEU A 26 14.51 -8.13 -13.12
CA LEU A 26 13.99 -7.54 -11.89
C LEU A 26 13.14 -6.31 -12.23
N GLY A 27 11.83 -6.44 -12.02
CA GLY A 27 10.83 -5.40 -12.19
C GLY A 27 10.21 -4.94 -10.87
N THR A 28 9.29 -4.00 -10.96
CA THR A 28 8.57 -3.45 -9.78
C THR A 28 7.66 -4.47 -9.11
N GLU A 29 7.18 -5.49 -9.83
CA GLU A 29 6.41 -6.62 -9.29
C GLU A 29 7.25 -7.49 -8.34
N HIS A 30 8.54 -7.69 -8.64
CA HIS A 30 9.47 -8.41 -7.78
C HIS A 30 9.78 -7.61 -6.52
N ILE A 31 9.97 -6.28 -6.65
CA ILE A 31 10.15 -5.39 -5.51
C ILE A 31 8.89 -5.38 -4.64
N LEU A 32 7.70 -5.32 -5.24
CA LEU A 32 6.42 -5.38 -4.51
C LEU A 32 6.29 -6.70 -3.74
N PHE A 33 6.69 -7.82 -4.35
CA PHE A 33 6.74 -9.11 -3.65
C PHE A 33 7.67 -9.04 -2.44
N GLY A 34 8.88 -8.52 -2.60
CA GLY A 34 9.83 -8.33 -1.50
C GLY A 34 9.27 -7.45 -0.38
N LEU A 35 8.54 -6.38 -0.72
CA LEU A 35 7.88 -5.52 0.28
C LEU A 35 6.82 -6.28 1.10
N CYS A 36 6.13 -7.26 0.52
CA CYS A 36 5.18 -8.11 1.25
C CYS A 36 5.88 -9.11 2.19
N GLU A 37 7.08 -9.58 1.83
CA GLU A 37 7.78 -10.66 2.55
C GLU A 37 8.66 -10.17 3.70
N VAL A 38 9.13 -8.92 3.68
CA VAL A 38 9.90 -8.34 4.78
C VAL A 38 8.96 -7.99 5.93
N LYS A 39 8.80 -8.94 6.86
CA LYS A 39 7.93 -8.82 8.03
C LYS A 39 8.31 -7.61 8.88
N ASP A 40 7.31 -7.05 9.55
CA ASP A 40 7.45 -5.93 10.49
C ASP A 40 7.98 -4.63 9.85
N SER A 41 8.03 -4.56 8.50
CA SER A 41 8.32 -3.34 7.77
C SER A 41 7.05 -2.49 7.56
N TYR A 42 7.20 -1.18 7.40
CA TYR A 42 6.08 -0.27 7.13
C TYR A 42 5.25 -0.72 5.92
N ALA A 43 5.92 -1.03 4.82
CA ALA A 43 5.23 -1.42 3.60
C ALA A 43 4.49 -2.74 3.76
N SER A 44 5.08 -3.74 4.41
CA SER A 44 4.44 -5.04 4.61
C SER A 44 3.17 -4.93 5.43
N GLU A 45 3.18 -4.10 6.47
CA GLU A 45 2.03 -3.90 7.34
C GLU A 45 0.91 -3.12 6.62
N ILE A 46 1.26 -2.08 5.86
CA ILE A 46 0.31 -1.35 5.02
C ILE A 46 -0.33 -2.29 3.99
N LEU A 47 0.48 -3.02 3.22
CA LEU A 47 0.02 -3.93 2.18
C LEU A 47 -0.88 -5.04 2.73
N LYS A 48 -0.50 -5.66 3.84
CA LYS A 48 -1.27 -6.70 4.51
C LYS A 48 -2.66 -6.21 4.91
N ARG A 49 -2.78 -5.02 5.47
CA ARG A 49 -4.06 -4.42 5.85
C ARG A 49 -4.93 -4.05 4.66
N LEU A 50 -4.31 -3.69 3.54
CA LEU A 50 -4.99 -3.44 2.26
C LEU A 50 -5.28 -4.73 1.48
N GLY A 51 -5.02 -5.92 2.08
CA GLY A 51 -5.31 -7.23 1.49
C GLY A 51 -4.29 -7.69 0.44
N VAL A 52 -3.11 -7.07 0.37
CA VAL A 52 -2.03 -7.44 -0.55
C VAL A 52 -0.94 -8.19 0.20
N THR A 53 -0.73 -9.46 -0.15
CA THR A 53 0.27 -10.35 0.44
C THR A 53 1.21 -10.89 -0.62
N GLY A 54 2.32 -11.51 -0.22
CA GLY A 54 3.24 -12.18 -1.15
C GLY A 54 2.55 -13.24 -2.01
N ASP A 55 1.64 -14.03 -1.44
CA ASP A 55 0.85 -15.01 -2.20
C ASP A 55 -0.01 -14.36 -3.31
N VAL A 56 -0.54 -13.18 -3.03
CA VAL A 56 -1.32 -12.41 -4.00
C VAL A 56 -0.43 -11.91 -5.12
N VAL A 57 0.67 -11.25 -4.79
CA VAL A 57 1.62 -10.68 -5.77
C VAL A 57 2.30 -11.79 -6.57
N GLY A 58 2.65 -12.90 -5.93
CA GLY A 58 3.30 -14.05 -6.55
C GLY A 58 2.52 -14.66 -7.72
N LYS A 59 1.19 -14.51 -7.75
CA LYS A 59 0.34 -14.97 -8.87
C LYS A 59 0.59 -14.21 -10.17
N TYR A 60 1.14 -13.00 -10.09
CA TYR A 60 1.45 -12.15 -11.24
C TYR A 60 2.90 -12.29 -11.71
N ILE A 61 3.74 -13.00 -10.96
CA ILE A 61 5.14 -13.25 -11.31
C ILE A 61 5.22 -14.55 -12.10
N LYS A 62 5.72 -14.47 -13.33
CA LYS A 62 5.91 -15.65 -14.18
C LYS A 62 7.07 -16.48 -13.62
N LYS A 63 6.85 -17.79 -13.49
CA LYS A 63 7.93 -18.71 -13.11
C LYS A 63 8.67 -19.18 -14.35
N SER A 64 10.00 -19.24 -14.26
CA SER A 64 10.90 -19.85 -15.25
C SER A 64 11.47 -21.13 -14.67
N LEU A 65 11.67 -22.14 -15.54
CA LEU A 65 12.33 -23.38 -15.14
C LEU A 65 13.87 -23.27 -15.10
N ILE A 66 14.41 -22.19 -15.66
CA ILE A 66 15.86 -21.97 -15.78
C ILE A 66 16.20 -20.69 -15.05
N PRO A 67 17.02 -20.75 -13.99
CA PRO A 67 17.55 -19.56 -13.34
C PRO A 67 18.37 -18.72 -14.34
N SER A 68 18.22 -17.41 -14.25
CA SER A 68 18.85 -16.49 -15.18
C SER A 68 19.58 -15.37 -14.44
N LEU A 69 20.66 -14.86 -15.04
CA LEU A 69 21.34 -13.68 -14.52
C LEU A 69 20.38 -12.51 -14.41
N VAL A 70 20.35 -11.87 -13.25
CA VAL A 70 19.37 -10.80 -12.97
C VAL A 70 19.85 -9.47 -13.51
N VAL A 71 18.97 -8.83 -14.30
CA VAL A 71 19.12 -7.47 -14.79
C VAL A 71 17.95 -6.62 -14.31
N ILE A 72 18.24 -5.53 -13.63
CA ILE A 72 17.20 -4.59 -13.15
C ILE A 72 16.66 -3.77 -14.33
N ASN A 73 15.34 -3.73 -14.51
CA ASN A 73 14.71 -2.96 -15.57
C ASN A 73 14.61 -1.45 -15.23
N SER A 74 14.31 -0.63 -16.23
CA SER A 74 14.24 0.82 -16.09
C SER A 74 13.16 1.29 -15.12
N ALA A 75 12.02 0.60 -15.03
CA ALA A 75 10.95 0.95 -14.10
C ALA A 75 11.39 0.73 -12.65
N ALA A 76 12.03 -0.41 -12.35
CA ALA A 76 12.58 -0.68 -11.01
C ALA A 76 13.69 0.30 -10.63
N LYS A 77 14.58 0.67 -11.57
CA LYS A 77 15.60 1.73 -11.32
C LYS A 77 14.95 3.05 -10.93
N ARG A 78 13.97 3.53 -11.74
CA ARG A 78 13.25 4.77 -11.44
C ARG A 78 12.51 4.72 -10.11
N THR A 79 11.97 3.56 -9.74
CA THR A 79 11.31 3.38 -8.44
C THR A 79 12.29 3.60 -7.28
N LEU A 80 13.49 3.03 -7.34
CA LEU A 80 14.52 3.20 -6.31
C LEU A 80 15.01 4.65 -6.22
N GLU A 81 15.22 5.31 -7.37
CA GLU A 81 15.61 6.72 -7.41
C GLU A 81 14.51 7.62 -6.81
N ARG A 82 13.26 7.38 -7.17
CA ARG A 82 12.11 8.14 -6.69
C ARG A 82 11.85 7.94 -5.19
N ALA A 83 12.08 6.74 -4.68
CA ALA A 83 11.97 6.46 -3.24
C ALA A 83 12.90 7.37 -2.42
N ARG A 84 14.12 7.64 -2.90
CA ARG A 84 15.04 8.59 -2.25
C ARG A 84 14.50 10.02 -2.28
N VAL A 85 13.87 10.44 -3.38
CA VAL A 85 13.24 11.76 -3.49
C VAL A 85 12.06 11.88 -2.52
N PHE A 86 11.29 10.82 -2.33
CA PHE A 86 10.22 10.81 -1.35
C PHE A 86 10.75 10.84 0.09
N ALA A 87 11.80 10.09 0.40
CA ALA A 87 12.44 10.14 1.72
C ALA A 87 12.91 11.56 2.06
N ASP A 88 13.57 12.24 1.14
CA ASP A 88 13.98 13.64 1.29
C ASP A 88 12.76 14.55 1.56
N LYS A 89 11.67 14.38 0.80
CA LYS A 89 10.43 15.13 0.99
C LYS A 89 9.79 14.95 2.37
N TYR A 90 9.88 13.75 2.94
CA TYR A 90 9.38 13.44 4.29
C TYR A 90 10.41 13.72 5.39
N SER A 91 11.58 14.28 5.02
CA SER A 91 12.68 14.60 5.94
C SER A 91 13.25 13.38 6.66
N ASP A 92 13.27 12.24 5.97
CA ASP A 92 13.89 11.01 6.43
C ASP A 92 15.33 10.90 5.90
N ASP A 93 16.26 10.49 6.75
CA ASP A 93 17.69 10.36 6.41
C ASP A 93 17.97 9.20 5.43
N LEU A 94 17.09 8.20 5.40
CA LEU A 94 17.20 7.01 4.56
C LEU A 94 15.85 6.70 3.88
N ALA A 95 15.91 6.22 2.64
CA ALA A 95 14.72 5.69 1.98
C ALA A 95 14.36 4.32 2.58
N ASP A 96 13.13 4.21 3.10
CA ASP A 96 12.58 3.02 3.70
C ASP A 96 11.51 2.37 2.82
N THR A 97 10.99 1.23 3.23
CA THR A 97 10.04 0.37 2.50
C THR A 97 8.78 1.11 2.06
N HIS A 98 8.23 1.99 2.89
CA HIS A 98 7.07 2.82 2.54
C HIS A 98 7.35 3.85 1.44
N HIS A 99 8.58 4.38 1.37
CA HIS A 99 8.99 5.25 0.25
C HIS A 99 9.08 4.48 -1.06
N ILE A 100 9.54 3.21 -1.01
CA ILE A 100 9.53 2.31 -2.17
C ILE A 100 8.09 2.03 -2.61
N LEU A 101 7.18 1.74 -1.67
CA LEU A 101 5.77 1.50 -1.97
C LEU A 101 5.12 2.72 -2.64
N LEU A 102 5.35 3.93 -2.09
CA LEU A 102 4.87 5.18 -2.68
C LEU A 102 5.43 5.40 -4.09
N ALA A 103 6.72 5.07 -4.31
CA ALA A 103 7.35 5.19 -5.62
C ALA A 103 6.80 4.21 -6.64
N ILE A 104 6.39 2.99 -6.23
CA ILE A 104 5.72 2.01 -7.09
C ILE A 104 4.38 2.56 -7.58
N VAL A 105 3.50 3.01 -6.67
CA VAL A 105 2.17 3.51 -7.05
C VAL A 105 2.21 4.82 -7.82
N TYR A 106 3.29 5.59 -7.70
CA TYR A 106 3.49 6.81 -8.46
C TYR A 106 3.67 6.54 -9.97
N ASP A 107 4.38 5.47 -10.35
CA ASP A 107 4.52 5.05 -11.75
C ASP A 107 3.39 4.09 -12.14
N GLN A 108 2.22 4.64 -12.45
CA GLN A 108 0.99 3.90 -12.78
C GLN A 108 1.16 2.89 -13.93
N ASN A 109 2.18 3.07 -14.77
CA ASN A 109 2.46 2.15 -15.88
C ASN A 109 3.34 0.96 -15.48
N SER A 110 3.93 1.00 -14.28
CA SER A 110 4.76 -0.09 -13.76
C SER A 110 3.94 -1.36 -13.47
N ALA A 111 4.57 -2.53 -13.53
CA ALA A 111 3.90 -3.79 -13.25
C ALA A 111 3.38 -3.86 -11.81
N GLY A 112 4.17 -3.41 -10.83
CA GLY A 112 3.76 -3.35 -9.43
C GLY A 112 2.55 -2.45 -9.20
N ALA A 113 2.51 -1.25 -9.81
CA ALA A 113 1.36 -0.35 -9.71
C ALA A 113 0.09 -0.96 -10.32
N LYS A 114 0.20 -1.65 -11.45
CA LYS A 114 -0.94 -2.34 -12.08
C LYS A 114 -1.50 -3.46 -11.21
N ILE A 115 -0.66 -4.17 -10.46
CA ILE A 115 -1.11 -5.16 -9.48
C ILE A 115 -1.89 -4.44 -8.37
N LEU A 116 -1.33 -3.39 -7.77
CA LEU A 116 -1.96 -2.63 -6.68
C LEU A 116 -3.28 -1.99 -7.10
N ALA A 117 -3.39 -1.50 -8.34
CA ALA A 117 -4.61 -0.92 -8.89
C ALA A 117 -5.80 -1.91 -8.89
N GLN A 118 -5.56 -3.21 -9.01
CA GLN A 118 -6.62 -4.24 -8.92
C GLN A 118 -7.23 -4.32 -7.52
N TYR A 119 -6.50 -3.87 -6.50
CA TYR A 119 -6.94 -3.77 -5.11
C TYR A 119 -7.38 -2.35 -4.75
N LYS A 120 -7.58 -1.47 -5.76
CA LYS A 120 -7.95 -0.05 -5.59
C LYS A 120 -6.93 0.76 -4.79
N ILE A 121 -5.68 0.31 -4.81
CA ILE A 121 -4.55 0.98 -4.15
C ILE A 121 -3.83 1.82 -5.20
N ASP A 122 -3.93 3.13 -5.05
CA ASP A 122 -3.30 4.13 -5.91
C ASP A 122 -2.32 5.01 -5.13
N PHE A 123 -1.78 6.00 -5.82
CA PHE A 123 -0.85 6.96 -5.23
C PHE A 123 -1.48 7.76 -4.07
N ASN A 124 -2.74 8.19 -4.21
CA ASN A 124 -3.41 8.99 -3.19
C ASN A 124 -3.65 8.16 -1.92
N THR A 125 -4.10 6.91 -2.08
CA THR A 125 -4.28 5.97 -0.96
C THR A 125 -3.01 5.84 -0.12
N ILE A 126 -1.85 5.58 -0.74
CA ILE A 126 -0.59 5.43 -0.01
C ILE A 126 -0.10 6.77 0.54
N LYS A 127 -0.23 7.85 -0.26
CA LYS A 127 0.17 9.20 0.17
C LYS A 127 -0.59 9.65 1.41
N ASP A 128 -1.91 9.50 1.44
CA ASP A 128 -2.76 9.91 2.57
C ASP A 128 -2.39 9.14 3.85
N ILE A 129 -2.07 7.85 3.71
CA ILE A 129 -1.53 7.04 4.79
C ILE A 129 -0.22 7.65 5.33
N LEU A 130 0.73 7.97 4.47
CA LEU A 130 2.04 8.50 4.87
C LEU A 130 1.94 9.93 5.42
N ASP A 131 1.11 10.78 4.82
CA ASP A 131 0.87 12.14 5.30
C ASP A 131 0.25 12.12 6.72
N SER A 132 -0.67 11.18 6.97
CA SER A 132 -1.26 10.99 8.30
C SER A 132 -0.21 10.51 9.33
N MET A 133 0.74 9.67 8.92
CA MET A 133 1.87 9.26 9.76
C MET A 133 2.78 10.44 10.09
N SER A 134 3.10 11.26 9.11
CA SER A 134 3.97 12.44 9.27
C SER A 134 3.34 13.54 10.13
N ALA A 135 2.04 13.84 9.93
CA ALA A 135 1.33 14.89 10.65
C ALA A 135 1.23 14.65 12.17
N ASN A 136 1.24 13.37 12.59
CA ASN A 136 1.17 13.00 14.00
C ASN A 136 2.52 13.09 14.73
N GLY A 137 3.55 13.67 14.10
CA GLY A 137 4.88 13.92 14.72
C GLY A 137 5.61 12.65 15.13
N ILE A 138 5.20 11.55 14.57
CA ILE A 138 5.55 10.22 15.01
C ILE A 138 6.89 9.79 14.36
N LYS A 139 8.03 10.08 15.02
CA LYS A 139 9.31 9.43 14.69
C LYS A 139 9.25 7.95 15.11
N PRO A 140 9.78 7.03 14.28
CA PRO A 140 9.53 5.61 14.42
C PRO A 140 10.31 4.99 15.60
N GLN A 141 9.66 4.80 16.75
CA GLN A 141 10.15 3.88 17.80
C GLN A 141 9.33 2.59 17.85
N ASP A 142 8.13 2.59 17.30
CA ASP A 142 7.33 1.38 17.11
C ASP A 142 6.45 1.52 15.85
N PRO A 143 6.93 1.01 14.68
CA PRO A 143 6.20 1.10 13.41
C PRO A 143 4.81 0.49 13.46
N ILE A 144 4.66 -0.62 14.19
CA ILE A 144 3.43 -1.41 14.22
C ILE A 144 2.34 -0.73 15.05
N ALA A 145 2.69 -0.22 16.22
CA ALA A 145 1.75 0.49 17.09
C ALA A 145 1.12 1.71 16.37
N ARG A 146 1.91 2.37 15.55
CA ARG A 146 1.53 3.58 14.80
C ARG A 146 0.65 3.32 13.61
N ILE A 147 0.99 2.30 12.82
CA ILE A 147 0.15 1.85 11.74
C ILE A 147 -1.22 1.41 12.30
N ASN A 148 -1.23 0.75 13.46
CA ASN A 148 -2.44 0.36 14.15
C ASN A 148 -3.32 1.54 14.57
N GLU A 149 -2.71 2.59 15.13
CA GLU A 149 -3.42 3.80 15.55
C GLU A 149 -3.99 4.57 14.37
N MET A 150 -3.24 4.68 13.30
CA MET A 150 -3.66 5.34 12.07
C MET A 150 -4.84 4.65 11.40
N PHE A 151 -4.82 3.32 11.26
CA PHE A 151 -5.95 2.57 10.71
C PHE A 151 -7.18 2.69 11.60
N ARG A 152 -7.02 2.71 12.92
CA ARG A 152 -8.13 2.94 13.86
C ARG A 152 -8.76 4.32 13.67
N ASN A 153 -7.94 5.35 13.44
CA ASN A 153 -8.40 6.70 13.16
C ASN A 153 -9.10 6.80 11.80
N MET A 154 -8.60 6.10 10.79
CA MET A 154 -9.22 6.03 9.47
C MET A 154 -10.59 5.33 9.50
N GLU A 155 -10.70 4.19 10.22
CA GLU A 155 -11.98 3.50 10.43
C GLU A 155 -13.01 4.42 11.09
N GLN A 156 -12.60 5.18 12.11
CA GLN A 156 -13.50 6.14 12.77
C GLN A 156 -13.95 7.27 11.85
N MET A 157 -13.11 7.73 10.91
CA MET A 157 -13.51 8.74 9.93
C MET A 157 -14.49 8.20 8.89
N ILE A 158 -14.32 6.95 8.46
CA ILE A 158 -15.22 6.29 7.49
C ILE A 158 -16.59 6.06 8.14
N PHE A 159 -16.66 5.56 9.37
CA PHE A 159 -17.92 5.36 10.11
C PHE A 159 -18.64 6.66 10.48
N ARG A 160 -17.92 7.78 10.63
CA ARG A 160 -18.56 9.11 10.83
C ARG A 160 -19.14 9.72 9.55
N ALA A 161 -18.76 9.23 8.39
CA ALA A 161 -19.20 9.73 7.10
C ALA A 161 -20.46 9.03 6.55
N GLU A 162 -21.00 8.01 7.22
CA GLU A 162 -22.31 7.47 6.86
C GLU A 162 -23.40 8.48 7.26
N PRO A 163 -24.20 9.00 6.31
CA PRO A 163 -25.30 9.87 6.65
C PRO A 163 -26.34 9.09 7.45
N ASP A 164 -26.73 9.65 8.59
CA ASP A 164 -27.81 9.19 9.45
C ASP A 164 -29.12 9.12 8.61
N ASN A 165 -29.43 7.95 8.10
CA ASN A 165 -30.63 7.68 7.35
C ASN A 165 -31.75 7.51 8.39
N GLN A 166 -32.21 8.65 8.95
CA GLN A 166 -33.45 8.66 9.73
C GLN A 166 -34.59 8.25 8.80
N GLU A 167 -35.00 7.01 8.94
CA GLU A 167 -36.30 6.54 8.45
C GLU A 167 -37.38 7.41 9.02
N ASN A 168 -37.93 8.25 8.12
CA ASN A 168 -39.13 9.03 8.37
C ASN A 168 -40.31 8.04 8.38
N THR A 169 -40.64 7.49 9.55
CA THR A 169 -41.84 6.70 9.75
C THR A 169 -43.02 7.64 9.69
N ALA A 170 -43.64 7.74 8.50
CA ALA A 170 -44.94 8.37 8.30
C ALA A 170 -46.00 7.56 9.06
N GLU A 171 -46.59 8.15 10.07
CA GLU A 171 -47.79 7.63 10.72
C GLU A 171 -48.95 7.47 9.73
N PRO A 172 -49.74 6.37 9.79
CA PRO A 172 -50.93 6.26 8.95
C PRO A 172 -52.06 7.13 9.52
N VAL A 173 -52.49 8.08 8.73
CA VAL A 173 -53.68 8.89 9.00
C VAL A 173 -54.93 7.99 8.97
N SER A 174 -55.54 7.77 10.13
CA SER A 174 -56.82 7.08 10.27
C SER A 174 -57.96 7.95 9.72
N ALA A 175 -58.48 7.60 8.55
CA ALA A 175 -59.73 8.19 8.02
C ALA A 175 -60.93 7.63 8.78
N GLY A 176 -61.53 8.46 9.62
CA GLY A 176 -62.80 8.17 10.27
C GLY A 176 -63.96 8.17 9.26
N ILE A 177 -64.60 7.03 9.10
CA ILE A 177 -65.85 6.91 8.36
C ILE A 177 -67.00 7.29 9.31
N LYS A 178 -67.62 8.46 9.06
CA LYS A 178 -68.95 8.78 9.62
C LYS A 178 -69.99 8.06 8.80
N LYS A 179 -70.74 7.19 9.46
CA LYS A 179 -72.05 6.72 9.01
C LYS A 179 -73.09 7.67 9.55
N ASP A 180 -73.81 8.36 8.65
CA ASP A 180 -75.09 8.89 8.96
C ASP A 180 -76.15 8.18 8.09
N ASN A 181 -77.09 7.69 8.73
CA ASN A 181 -78.46 7.30 8.62
C ASN A 181 -79.12 7.41 7.23
#